data_7ebaf9385c86fb1b9ffa309b2cc9b196
#
_entry.id   7ebaf9385c86fb1b9ffa309b2cc9b196
#
_cell.length_a   1.000
_cell.length_b   1.000
_cell.length_c   1.000
_cell.angle_alpha   90.00
_cell.angle_beta   90.00
_cell.angle_gamma   90.00
#
_symmetry.space_group_name_H-M   'P 1'
#
loop_
_entity.id
_entity.type
_entity.pdbx_description
1 polymer ?
#
loop_
_entity_poly.entity_id
_entity_poly.type
_entity_poly.pdbx_seq_one_letter_code
_entity_poly.pdbx_strand_id
1 'polypeptide(L)'
;MTRTVTRNQDKLFIPPGGIDFSSQTNKPGVVDIYLRAGDNTPGTGLHWHETHTEYLQVVQGYALVTIGNRTAVFSKDDGIITVPRYTIHQYMRADKTDEGKAGKDVDLVAREWTEPGDGDKEVFFRNMISLIMDKKDGALGTVGMLLSVMTVCWSHDNYPVFWKGPEVFGEAVQQRVRRAVTFSLMGCLVLFGRLVGCKPQYPEYTP
;
A
#
# COMPACT_ATOMS: atom_id res chain seq x y z
N MET A 1 10.30 23.19 4.10
CA MET A 1 10.77 22.33 2.98
C MET A 1 9.84 22.58 1.81
N THR A 2 10.37 22.82 0.62
CA THR A 2 9.54 22.88 -0.60
C THR A 2 9.19 21.46 -0.99
N ARG A 3 7.88 21.14 -1.10
CA ARG A 3 7.37 19.86 -1.58
C ARG A 3 7.09 19.94 -3.06
N THR A 4 7.25 18.83 -3.76
CA THR A 4 6.82 18.72 -5.16
C THR A 4 5.28 18.80 -5.22
N VAL A 5 4.74 19.58 -6.15
CA VAL A 5 3.28 19.67 -6.32
C VAL A 5 2.83 18.55 -7.25
N THR A 6 2.18 17.53 -6.69
CA THR A 6 1.69 16.35 -7.43
C THR A 6 0.16 16.27 -7.48
N ARG A 7 -0.57 17.12 -6.74
CA ARG A 7 -2.04 17.08 -6.64
C ARG A 7 -2.79 17.13 -7.97
N ASN A 8 -2.21 17.77 -8.99
CA ASN A 8 -2.82 17.92 -10.32
C ASN A 8 -2.30 16.86 -11.33
N GLN A 9 -1.53 15.88 -10.87
CA GLN A 9 -1.00 14.81 -11.74
C GLN A 9 -1.89 13.59 -11.63
N ASP A 10 -2.40 13.09 -12.76
CA ASP A 10 -3.20 11.86 -12.80
C ASP A 10 -2.33 10.60 -12.61
N LYS A 11 -1.02 10.71 -12.83
CA LYS A 11 -0.06 9.62 -12.67
C LYS A 11 1.14 10.08 -11.87
N LEU A 12 1.57 9.25 -10.95
CA LEU A 12 2.81 9.43 -10.18
C LEU A 12 3.75 8.26 -10.44
N PHE A 13 5.04 8.56 -10.53
CA PHE A 13 6.08 7.62 -10.89
C PHE A 13 7.26 7.72 -9.94
N ILE A 14 7.69 6.59 -9.37
CA ILE A 14 8.87 6.49 -8.51
C ILE A 14 10.03 5.88 -9.31
N PRO A 15 11.05 6.66 -9.72
CA PRO A 15 12.25 6.11 -10.35
C PRO A 15 13.25 5.60 -9.31
N PRO A 16 14.08 4.57 -9.67
CA PRO A 16 13.80 3.46 -10.56
C PRO A 16 13.09 2.34 -9.80
N GLY A 17 12.09 1.72 -10.43
CA GLY A 17 11.54 0.47 -9.93
C GLY A 17 10.68 0.56 -8.67
N GLY A 18 9.83 1.57 -8.57
CA GLY A 18 8.86 1.71 -7.50
C GLY A 18 7.44 1.30 -7.91
N ILE A 19 6.52 1.58 -7.01
CA ILE A 19 5.09 1.45 -7.27
C ILE A 19 4.62 2.73 -7.94
N ASP A 20 4.16 2.63 -9.19
CA ASP A 20 3.51 3.74 -9.86
C ASP A 20 2.02 3.76 -9.56
N PHE A 21 1.43 4.92 -9.63
CA PHE A 21 0.03 5.17 -9.32
C PHE A 21 -0.64 5.93 -10.45
N SER A 22 -1.90 5.59 -10.71
CA SER A 22 -2.79 6.36 -11.57
C SER A 22 -4.16 6.49 -10.94
N SER A 23 -4.66 7.72 -10.80
CA SER A 23 -6.03 8.00 -10.39
C SER A 23 -6.97 7.75 -11.57
N GLN A 24 -8.15 7.20 -11.28
CA GLN A 24 -9.22 7.01 -12.27
C GLN A 24 -10.14 8.23 -12.25
N THR A 25 -9.88 9.20 -13.11
CA THR A 25 -10.65 10.48 -13.15
C THR A 25 -12.16 10.32 -13.28
N ASN A 26 -12.61 9.22 -13.90
CA ASN A 26 -14.04 8.92 -14.07
C ASN A 26 -14.63 8.09 -12.90
N LYS A 27 -13.82 7.67 -11.93
CA LYS A 27 -14.20 6.88 -10.77
C LYS A 27 -13.39 7.32 -9.55
N PRO A 28 -13.79 8.39 -8.88
CA PRO A 28 -13.08 8.88 -7.69
C PRO A 28 -12.88 7.78 -6.66
N GLY A 29 -11.71 7.75 -6.04
CA GLY A 29 -11.34 6.73 -5.07
C GLY A 29 -10.90 5.38 -5.66
N VAL A 30 -10.96 5.20 -7.00
CA VAL A 30 -10.42 4.04 -7.70
C VAL A 30 -9.02 4.36 -8.22
N VAL A 31 -8.07 3.49 -7.96
CA VAL A 31 -6.66 3.69 -8.34
C VAL A 31 -6.12 2.50 -9.10
N ASP A 32 -5.24 2.73 -10.06
CA ASP A 32 -4.46 1.69 -10.72
C ASP A 32 -3.01 1.76 -10.20
N ILE A 33 -2.52 0.65 -9.71
CA ILE A 33 -1.16 0.47 -9.18
C ILE A 33 -0.38 -0.37 -10.16
N TYR A 34 0.81 0.10 -10.52
CA TYR A 34 1.70 -0.54 -11.49
C TYR A 34 2.94 -1.06 -10.79
N LEU A 35 3.19 -2.37 -10.90
CA LEU A 35 4.45 -3.01 -10.54
C LEU A 35 5.18 -3.40 -11.81
N ARG A 36 6.27 -2.69 -12.11
CA ARG A 36 6.97 -2.79 -13.40
C ARG A 36 7.61 -4.15 -13.61
N ALA A 37 7.62 -4.62 -14.87
CA ALA A 37 8.35 -5.80 -15.30
C ALA A 37 9.87 -5.58 -15.13
N GLY A 38 10.58 -6.63 -14.72
CA GLY A 38 12.03 -6.57 -14.53
C GLY A 38 12.48 -5.89 -13.23
N ASP A 39 11.60 -5.25 -12.50
CA ASP A 39 11.90 -4.62 -11.23
C ASP A 39 11.79 -5.61 -10.06
N ASN A 40 12.66 -5.45 -9.06
CA ASN A 40 12.57 -6.20 -7.80
C ASN A 40 11.61 -5.55 -6.80
N THR A 41 10.50 -5.01 -7.29
CA THR A 41 9.50 -4.35 -6.44
C THR A 41 8.93 -5.36 -5.43
N PRO A 42 9.02 -5.09 -4.12
CA PRO A 42 8.62 -6.06 -3.08
C PRO A 42 7.10 -6.26 -2.98
N GLY A 43 6.30 -5.58 -3.79
CA GLY A 43 4.85 -5.55 -3.68
C GLY A 43 4.35 -4.57 -2.62
N THR A 44 3.08 -4.69 -2.24
CA THR A 44 2.42 -3.75 -1.30
C THR A 44 2.84 -3.94 0.16
N GLY A 45 3.46 -5.08 0.48
CA GLY A 45 3.77 -5.46 1.85
C GLY A 45 2.54 -5.92 2.63
N LEU A 46 2.76 -6.75 3.66
CA LEU A 46 1.66 -7.23 4.50
C LEU A 46 1.07 -6.11 5.32
N HIS A 47 -0.25 -5.90 5.20
CA HIS A 47 -1.02 -4.90 5.94
C HIS A 47 -2.48 -5.34 6.09
N TRP A 48 -3.27 -4.55 6.83
CA TRP A 48 -4.73 -4.72 6.94
C TRP A 48 -5.42 -3.37 7.09
N HIS A 49 -6.75 -3.40 6.95
CA HIS A 49 -7.66 -2.27 7.14
C HIS A 49 -8.62 -2.55 8.30
N GLU A 50 -8.93 -1.53 9.13
CA GLU A 50 -9.86 -1.62 10.25
C GLU A 50 -11.28 -1.23 9.83
N THR A 51 -11.40 -0.23 8.97
CA THR A 51 -12.68 0.41 8.64
C THR A 51 -13.13 0.17 7.20
N HIS A 52 -12.21 -0.29 6.32
CA HIS A 52 -12.50 -0.49 4.91
C HIS A 52 -12.43 -1.96 4.49
N THR A 53 -13.37 -2.38 3.66
CA THR A 53 -13.21 -3.57 2.80
C THR A 53 -12.48 -3.12 1.54
N GLU A 54 -11.41 -3.80 1.18
CA GLU A 54 -10.68 -3.52 -0.05
C GLU A 54 -11.13 -4.45 -1.17
N TYR A 55 -11.20 -3.92 -2.35
CA TYR A 55 -11.41 -4.65 -3.59
C TYR A 55 -10.20 -4.49 -4.49
N LEU A 56 -9.76 -5.60 -5.05
CA LEU A 56 -8.63 -5.70 -5.96
C LEU A 56 -9.05 -6.39 -7.25
N GLN A 57 -8.65 -5.86 -8.39
CA GLN A 57 -8.83 -6.48 -9.70
C GLN A 57 -7.52 -6.43 -10.47
N VAL A 58 -7.05 -7.57 -10.95
CA VAL A 58 -5.92 -7.59 -11.89
C VAL A 58 -6.41 -7.09 -13.24
N VAL A 59 -5.79 -6.03 -13.74
CA VAL A 59 -6.09 -5.44 -15.06
C VAL A 59 -5.14 -5.98 -16.11
N GLN A 60 -3.87 -6.20 -15.74
CA GLN A 60 -2.82 -6.71 -16.60
C GLN A 60 -1.80 -7.50 -15.79
N GLY A 61 -1.22 -8.54 -16.40
CA GLY A 61 -0.19 -9.37 -15.78
C GLY A 61 -0.77 -10.41 -14.81
N TYR A 62 0.07 -10.85 -13.88
CA TYR A 62 -0.28 -11.86 -12.87
C TYR A 62 0.13 -11.39 -11.48
N ALA A 63 -0.81 -11.42 -10.55
CA ALA A 63 -0.61 -11.04 -9.15
C ALA A 63 -0.53 -12.29 -8.26
N LEU A 64 0.49 -12.38 -7.44
CA LEU A 64 0.53 -13.30 -6.30
C LEU A 64 -0.10 -12.58 -5.10
N VAL A 65 -1.33 -12.96 -4.77
CA VAL A 65 -2.13 -12.34 -3.72
C VAL A 65 -2.16 -13.23 -2.50
N THR A 66 -1.85 -12.68 -1.34
CA THR A 66 -2.01 -13.32 -0.04
C THR A 66 -3.17 -12.67 0.70
N ILE A 67 -4.14 -13.44 1.16
CA ILE A 67 -5.27 -13.00 2.00
C ILE A 67 -5.35 -13.95 3.21
N GLY A 68 -5.09 -13.45 4.40
CA GLY A 68 -4.95 -14.25 5.60
C GLY A 68 -3.80 -15.26 5.47
N ASN A 69 -4.14 -16.53 5.49
CA ASN A 69 -3.20 -17.66 5.35
C ASN A 69 -3.24 -18.31 3.95
N ARG A 70 -3.96 -17.73 2.99
CA ARG A 70 -4.06 -18.26 1.63
C ARG A 70 -3.29 -17.37 0.67
N THR A 71 -2.53 -18.01 -0.21
CA THR A 71 -1.79 -17.34 -1.28
C THR A 71 -2.14 -18.03 -2.60
N ALA A 72 -2.48 -17.23 -3.62
CA ALA A 72 -2.80 -17.74 -4.95
C ALA A 72 -2.39 -16.71 -6.02
N VAL A 73 -2.24 -17.20 -7.25
CA VAL A 73 -2.00 -16.36 -8.43
C VAL A 73 -3.34 -15.96 -9.04
N PHE A 74 -3.46 -14.69 -9.38
CA PHE A 74 -4.63 -14.11 -10.03
C PHE A 74 -4.24 -13.38 -11.29
N SER A 75 -5.13 -13.41 -12.26
CA SER A 75 -5.04 -12.74 -13.56
C SER A 75 -6.27 -11.86 -13.80
N LYS A 76 -6.34 -11.20 -14.95
CA LYS A 76 -7.51 -10.41 -15.37
C LYS A 76 -8.80 -11.21 -15.48
N ASP A 77 -8.70 -12.53 -15.68
CA ASP A 77 -9.86 -13.42 -15.90
C ASP A 77 -10.50 -13.90 -14.59
N ASP A 78 -9.85 -13.66 -13.45
CA ASP A 78 -10.32 -14.10 -12.13
C ASP A 78 -11.31 -13.12 -11.47
N GLY A 79 -11.54 -11.95 -12.09
CA GLY A 79 -12.52 -10.98 -11.62
C GLY A 79 -12.08 -10.17 -10.39
N ILE A 80 -13.04 -9.83 -9.54
CA ILE A 80 -12.82 -8.98 -8.37
C ILE A 80 -12.45 -9.84 -7.16
N ILE A 81 -11.36 -9.50 -6.51
CA ILE A 81 -10.88 -10.09 -5.27
C ILE A 81 -11.35 -9.19 -4.12
N THR A 82 -12.03 -9.76 -3.14
CA THR A 82 -12.48 -9.02 -1.94
C THR A 82 -11.59 -9.33 -0.76
N VAL A 83 -11.08 -8.28 -0.12
CA VAL A 83 -10.30 -8.36 1.11
C VAL A 83 -11.16 -7.79 2.25
N PRO A 84 -11.72 -8.62 3.14
CA PRO A 84 -12.51 -8.13 4.26
C PRO A 84 -11.67 -7.32 5.26
N ARG A 85 -12.31 -6.44 6.00
CA ARG A 85 -11.71 -5.73 7.15
C ARG A 85 -10.97 -6.69 8.06
N TYR A 86 -9.91 -6.23 8.69
CA TYR A 86 -9.07 -6.98 9.64
C TYR A 86 -8.27 -8.12 9.02
N THR A 87 -8.40 -8.37 7.72
CA THR A 87 -7.69 -9.46 7.04
C THR A 87 -6.32 -8.97 6.58
N ILE A 88 -5.27 -9.62 7.08
CA ILE A 88 -3.91 -9.36 6.63
C ILE A 88 -3.79 -9.80 5.18
N HIS A 89 -3.27 -8.93 4.32
CA HIS A 89 -3.12 -9.20 2.90
C HIS A 89 -1.92 -8.46 2.31
N GLN A 90 -1.54 -8.88 1.13
CA GLN A 90 -0.60 -8.22 0.24
C GLN A 90 -0.77 -8.75 -1.16
N TYR A 91 -0.25 -8.03 -2.14
CA TYR A 91 0.01 -8.59 -3.45
C TYR A 91 1.36 -8.13 -4.00
N MET A 92 1.88 -8.93 -4.91
CA MET A 92 3.12 -8.67 -5.64
C MET A 92 3.04 -9.30 -7.03
N ARG A 93 4.02 -9.09 -7.86
CA ARG A 93 4.15 -9.79 -9.14
C ARG A 93 4.31 -11.29 -8.90
N ALA A 94 3.65 -12.11 -9.73
CA ALA A 94 3.70 -13.56 -9.64
C ALA A 94 4.78 -14.18 -10.55
N ASP A 95 5.64 -13.39 -11.17
CA ASP A 95 6.65 -13.80 -12.17
C ASP A 95 7.66 -14.85 -11.66
N LYS A 96 7.77 -15.02 -10.35
CA LYS A 96 8.60 -16.04 -9.69
C LYS A 96 7.85 -17.35 -9.40
N THR A 97 6.57 -17.44 -9.71
CA THR A 97 5.75 -18.67 -9.57
C THR A 97 5.62 -19.36 -10.94
N ASP A 98 5.30 -20.65 -10.93
CA ASP A 98 5.10 -21.40 -12.18
C ASP A 98 3.88 -20.90 -12.95
N GLU A 99 2.81 -20.55 -12.27
CA GLU A 99 1.58 -20.03 -12.88
C GLU A 99 1.77 -18.62 -13.44
N GLY A 100 2.55 -17.78 -12.76
CA GLY A 100 2.71 -16.36 -13.10
C GLY A 100 3.90 -16.05 -13.99
N LYS A 101 4.81 -17.00 -14.24
CA LYS A 101 6.05 -16.76 -15.03
C LYS A 101 5.81 -16.29 -16.47
N ALA A 102 4.64 -16.58 -17.04
CA ALA A 102 4.24 -16.07 -18.34
C ALA A 102 4.14 -14.53 -18.39
N GLY A 103 3.93 -13.89 -17.22
CA GLY A 103 3.85 -12.45 -17.06
C GLY A 103 5.17 -11.76 -16.70
N LYS A 104 6.32 -12.45 -16.75
CA LYS A 104 7.61 -11.90 -16.29
C LYS A 104 8.02 -10.60 -16.99
N ASP A 105 7.70 -10.48 -18.28
CA ASP A 105 8.06 -9.34 -19.13
C ASP A 105 6.88 -8.33 -19.28
N VAL A 106 5.81 -8.52 -18.51
CA VAL A 106 4.60 -7.69 -18.53
C VAL A 106 4.40 -7.02 -17.18
N ASP A 107 4.13 -5.72 -17.16
CA ASP A 107 3.79 -5.02 -15.91
C ASP A 107 2.57 -5.66 -15.26
N LEU A 108 2.58 -5.79 -13.94
CA LEU A 108 1.36 -6.04 -13.20
C LEU A 108 0.64 -4.71 -13.01
N VAL A 109 -0.60 -4.63 -13.45
CA VAL A 109 -1.50 -3.52 -13.17
C VAL A 109 -2.65 -4.05 -12.33
N ALA A 110 -2.75 -3.55 -11.12
CA ALA A 110 -3.80 -3.88 -10.16
C ALA A 110 -4.68 -2.64 -9.93
N ARG A 111 -5.99 -2.81 -10.04
CA ARG A 111 -6.98 -1.79 -9.74
C ARG A 111 -7.51 -1.99 -8.34
N GLU A 112 -7.50 -0.94 -7.53
CA GLU A 112 -7.93 -0.97 -6.15
C GLU A 112 -8.98 0.09 -5.84
N TRP A 113 -9.93 -0.27 -4.97
CA TRP A 113 -10.88 0.65 -4.35
C TRP A 113 -11.34 0.08 -3.01
N THR A 114 -12.05 0.90 -2.25
CA THR A 114 -12.54 0.52 -0.91
C THR A 114 -14.02 0.77 -0.74
N GLU A 115 -14.61 0.10 0.24
CA GLU A 115 -15.92 0.41 0.78
C GLU A 115 -15.81 0.61 2.30
N PRO A 116 -16.23 1.82 2.82
CA PRO A 116 -16.85 2.93 2.12
C PRO A 116 -15.93 3.56 1.06
N GLY A 117 -16.54 4.07 -0.03
CA GLY A 117 -15.87 4.77 -1.13
C GLY A 117 -15.70 6.26 -0.81
N ASP A 118 -14.97 6.59 0.23
CA ASP A 118 -14.76 7.95 0.75
C ASP A 118 -13.59 8.71 0.11
N GLY A 119 -12.86 8.05 -0.80
CA GLY A 119 -11.70 8.62 -1.49
C GLY A 119 -10.37 8.42 -0.75
N ASP A 120 -10.38 7.84 0.44
CA ASP A 120 -9.17 7.64 1.27
C ASP A 120 -8.09 6.85 0.55
N LYS A 121 -8.45 5.87 -0.27
CA LYS A 121 -7.49 5.06 -1.05
C LYS A 121 -6.65 5.94 -1.99
N GLU A 122 -7.26 6.87 -2.70
CA GLU A 122 -6.54 7.78 -3.58
C GLU A 122 -5.65 8.74 -2.79
N VAL A 123 -6.18 9.34 -1.73
CA VAL A 123 -5.42 10.25 -0.86
C VAL A 123 -4.21 9.54 -0.25
N PHE A 124 -4.40 8.31 0.20
CA PHE A 124 -3.32 7.47 0.73
C PHE A 124 -2.18 7.30 -0.28
N PHE A 125 -2.47 6.77 -1.47
CA PHE A 125 -1.44 6.51 -2.47
C PHE A 125 -0.75 7.78 -2.96
N ARG A 126 -1.50 8.86 -3.21
CA ARG A 126 -0.92 10.15 -3.60
C ARG A 126 0.09 10.65 -2.58
N ASN A 127 -0.28 10.65 -1.30
CA ASN A 127 0.60 11.12 -0.24
C ASN A 127 1.81 10.19 -0.04
N MET A 128 1.59 8.87 0.02
CA MET A 128 2.66 7.89 0.20
C MET A 128 3.70 7.98 -0.92
N ILE A 129 3.26 7.94 -2.17
CA ILE A 129 4.17 7.97 -3.34
C ILE A 129 4.91 9.31 -3.41
N SER A 130 4.20 10.44 -3.24
CA SER A 130 4.83 11.76 -3.27
C SER A 130 5.85 11.96 -2.14
N LEU A 131 5.61 11.42 -0.95
CA LEU A 131 6.58 11.43 0.15
C LEU A 131 7.84 10.60 -0.18
N ILE A 132 7.68 9.48 -0.88
CA ILE A 132 8.81 8.67 -1.33
C ILE A 132 9.61 9.41 -2.40
N MET A 133 8.93 10.05 -3.37
CA MET A 133 9.56 10.87 -4.41
C MET A 133 10.32 12.08 -3.82
N ASP A 134 9.77 12.71 -2.78
CA ASP A 134 10.38 13.88 -2.10
C ASP A 134 11.40 13.49 -1.02
N LYS A 135 11.73 12.19 -0.90
CA LYS A 135 12.72 11.71 0.08
C LYS A 135 14.06 12.41 -0.13
N LYS A 136 14.59 12.99 0.91
CA LYS A 136 15.95 13.54 0.93
C LYS A 136 16.99 12.45 1.16
N ASP A 137 18.18 12.66 0.63
CA ASP A 137 19.32 11.79 0.86
C ASP A 137 19.75 11.78 2.33
N GLY A 138 20.40 10.65 2.71
CA GLY A 138 20.94 10.45 4.04
C GLY A 138 19.94 9.90 5.06
N ALA A 139 20.47 9.54 6.22
CA ALA A 139 19.71 8.87 7.29
C ALA A 139 18.52 9.72 7.80
N LEU A 140 18.74 11.03 8.02
CA LEU A 140 17.68 11.94 8.50
C LEU A 140 16.55 12.09 7.48
N GLY A 141 16.87 12.13 6.18
CA GLY A 141 15.86 12.15 5.13
C GLY A 141 15.04 10.87 5.10
N THR A 142 15.67 9.72 5.27
CA THR A 142 14.98 8.42 5.36
C THR A 142 14.08 8.35 6.59
N VAL A 143 14.55 8.75 7.76
CA VAL A 143 13.74 8.76 8.99
C VAL A 143 12.54 9.71 8.84
N GLY A 144 12.76 10.93 8.32
CA GLY A 144 11.66 11.88 8.09
C GLY A 144 10.61 11.37 7.12
N MET A 145 11.03 10.71 6.04
CA MET A 145 10.12 10.07 5.09
C MET A 145 9.34 8.92 5.77
N LEU A 146 10.01 8.03 6.52
CA LEU A 146 9.34 6.93 7.21
C LEU A 146 8.30 7.42 8.23
N LEU A 147 8.62 8.44 9.03
CA LEU A 147 7.68 9.03 9.99
C LEU A 147 6.46 9.63 9.26
N SER A 148 6.68 10.30 8.15
CA SER A 148 5.61 10.89 7.34
C SER A 148 4.74 9.79 6.73
N VAL A 149 5.32 8.75 6.14
CA VAL A 149 4.59 7.60 5.58
C VAL A 149 3.79 6.88 6.66
N MET A 150 4.36 6.62 7.85
CA MET A 150 3.62 6.00 8.96
C MET A 150 2.45 6.86 9.44
N THR A 151 2.61 8.20 9.42
CA THR A 151 1.53 9.12 9.76
C THR A 151 0.39 9.08 8.73
N VAL A 152 0.73 8.99 7.44
CA VAL A 152 -0.25 8.80 6.36
C VAL A 152 -0.94 7.44 6.49
N CYS A 153 -0.18 6.36 6.66
CA CYS A 153 -0.73 5.01 6.84
C CYS A 153 -1.74 4.93 7.99
N TRP A 154 -1.39 5.49 9.14
CA TRP A 154 -2.28 5.54 10.31
C TRP A 154 -3.58 6.29 10.03
N SER A 155 -3.50 7.40 9.31
CA SER A 155 -4.63 8.29 9.09
C SER A 155 -5.57 7.81 8.00
N HIS A 156 -5.10 6.93 7.10
CA HIS A 156 -5.84 6.39 5.96
C HIS A 156 -6.00 4.87 6.06
N ASP A 157 -6.23 4.38 7.28
CA ASP A 157 -6.63 3.00 7.57
C ASP A 157 -5.71 1.93 6.94
N ASN A 158 -4.40 2.17 6.90
CA ASN A 158 -3.44 1.23 6.34
C ASN A 158 -2.41 0.82 7.41
N TYR A 159 -2.55 -0.38 7.97
CA TYR A 159 -1.76 -0.85 9.09
C TYR A 159 -0.76 -1.93 8.68
N PRO A 160 0.54 -1.62 8.55
CA PRO A 160 1.55 -2.61 8.18
C PRO A 160 1.77 -3.64 9.30
N VAL A 161 2.10 -4.86 8.90
CA VAL A 161 2.43 -5.95 9.83
C VAL A 161 3.91 -5.86 10.21
N PHE A 162 4.21 -5.34 11.39
CA PHE A 162 5.59 -5.28 11.90
C PHE A 162 6.08 -6.61 12.46
N TRP A 163 5.15 -7.46 12.91
CA TRP A 163 5.49 -8.74 13.51
C TRP A 163 4.40 -9.78 13.25
N LYS A 164 4.78 -10.92 12.69
CA LYS A 164 3.82 -12.00 12.39
C LYS A 164 3.39 -12.78 13.63
N GLY A 165 4.20 -12.77 14.67
CA GLY A 165 4.00 -13.56 15.88
C GLY A 165 4.35 -15.04 15.70
N PRO A 166 4.55 -15.79 16.80
CA PRO A 166 4.75 -17.22 16.76
C PRO A 166 3.43 -17.95 16.45
N GLU A 167 3.48 -18.97 15.61
CA GLU A 167 2.32 -19.76 15.18
C GLU A 167 1.71 -20.65 16.29
N VAL A 168 2.39 -20.73 17.45
CA VAL A 168 1.95 -21.55 18.61
C VAL A 168 0.68 -21.06 19.29
N PHE A 169 0.25 -19.81 19.03
CA PHE A 169 -1.00 -19.28 19.55
C PHE A 169 -2.09 -19.39 18.49
N GLY A 170 -3.30 -19.77 18.92
CA GLY A 170 -4.44 -19.80 18.00
C GLY A 170 -4.64 -18.45 17.29
N GLU A 171 -5.14 -18.48 16.06
CA GLU A 171 -5.21 -17.34 15.14
C GLU A 171 -5.81 -16.07 15.77
N ALA A 172 -6.85 -16.22 16.60
CA ALA A 172 -7.51 -15.09 17.27
C ALA A 172 -6.58 -14.36 18.27
N VAL A 173 -5.75 -15.11 19.01
CA VAL A 173 -4.77 -14.51 19.94
C VAL A 173 -3.65 -13.85 19.17
N GLN A 174 -3.16 -14.52 18.14
CA GLN A 174 -2.10 -14.01 17.27
C GLN A 174 -2.52 -12.70 16.60
N GLN A 175 -3.75 -12.61 16.10
CA GLN A 175 -4.30 -11.38 15.52
C GLN A 175 -4.37 -10.23 16.54
N ARG A 176 -4.84 -10.50 17.77
CA ARG A 176 -4.90 -9.48 18.84
C ARG A 176 -3.50 -8.95 19.18
N VAL A 177 -2.53 -9.85 19.32
CA VAL A 177 -1.14 -9.45 19.62
C VAL A 177 -0.51 -8.65 18.49
N ARG A 178 -0.70 -9.07 17.23
CA ARG A 178 -0.23 -8.31 16.05
C ARG A 178 -0.80 -6.90 16.04
N ARG A 179 -2.12 -6.78 16.25
CA ARG A 179 -2.79 -5.46 16.32
C ARG A 179 -2.21 -4.61 17.44
N ALA A 180 -2.08 -5.17 18.64
CA ALA A 180 -1.50 -4.45 19.78
C ALA A 180 -0.07 -3.97 19.49
N VAL A 181 0.79 -4.82 18.93
CA VAL A 181 2.16 -4.46 18.54
C VAL A 181 2.15 -3.35 17.48
N THR A 182 1.37 -3.51 16.43
CA THR A 182 1.29 -2.52 15.34
C THR A 182 0.77 -1.18 15.84
N PHE A 183 -0.34 -1.16 16.60
CA PHE A 183 -0.89 0.09 17.14
C PHE A 183 0.06 0.77 18.13
N SER A 184 0.77 0.01 18.95
CA SER A 184 1.75 0.58 19.88
C SER A 184 2.92 1.21 19.13
N LEU A 185 3.52 0.49 18.17
CA LEU A 185 4.65 0.99 17.39
C LEU A 185 4.24 2.17 16.50
N MET A 186 3.15 2.04 15.74
CA MET A 186 2.68 3.15 14.91
C MET A 186 2.24 4.35 15.73
N GLY A 187 1.55 4.12 16.85
CA GLY A 187 1.15 5.21 17.76
C GLY A 187 2.34 6.03 18.25
N CYS A 188 3.44 5.36 18.65
CA CYS A 188 4.68 6.05 19.01
C CYS A 188 5.30 6.80 17.82
N LEU A 189 5.39 6.15 16.65
CA LEU A 189 5.95 6.77 15.43
C LEU A 189 5.13 7.98 14.99
N VAL A 190 3.80 7.88 15.01
CA VAL A 190 2.87 8.94 14.63
C VAL A 190 2.93 10.10 15.61
N LEU A 191 2.97 9.82 16.93
CA LEU A 191 3.10 10.85 17.94
C LEU A 191 4.41 11.64 17.73
N PHE A 192 5.52 10.93 17.58
CA PHE A 192 6.81 11.58 17.30
C PHE A 192 6.80 12.30 15.95
N GLY A 193 6.24 11.68 14.91
CA GLY A 193 6.08 12.31 13.60
C GLY A 193 5.33 13.63 13.66
N ARG A 194 4.20 13.68 14.40
CA ARG A 194 3.43 14.91 14.60
C ARG A 194 4.22 16.00 15.34
N LEU A 195 5.01 15.62 16.34
CA LEU A 195 5.88 16.57 17.07
C LEU A 195 6.93 17.21 16.16
N VAL A 196 7.43 16.47 15.14
CA VAL A 196 8.38 17.01 14.16
C VAL A 196 7.71 17.55 12.89
N GLY A 197 6.38 17.68 12.87
CA GLY A 197 5.62 18.36 11.81
C GLY A 197 5.12 17.45 10.68
N CYS A 198 5.12 16.11 10.85
CA CYS A 198 4.47 15.21 9.91
C CYS A 198 2.94 15.38 9.95
N LYS A 199 2.29 15.28 8.79
CA LYS A 199 0.85 15.49 8.63
C LYS A 199 0.18 14.23 8.08
N PRO A 200 -1.14 14.02 8.34
CA PRO A 200 -1.90 12.92 7.77
C PRO A 200 -2.01 13.02 6.24
N GLN A 201 -2.04 14.23 5.72
CA GLN A 201 -2.04 14.53 4.28
C GLN A 201 -1.43 15.91 4.03
N TYR A 202 -0.96 16.12 2.81
CA TYR A 202 -0.30 17.36 2.40
C TYR A 202 -1.06 18.01 1.23
N PRO A 203 -1.37 19.32 1.30
CA PRO A 203 -2.09 20.01 0.23
C PRO A 203 -1.37 20.00 -1.12
N GLU A 204 -0.05 19.81 -1.12
CA GLU A 204 0.74 19.72 -2.33
C GLU A 204 0.51 18.40 -3.08
N TYR A 205 0.10 17.35 -2.36
CA TYR A 205 -0.12 16.00 -2.88
C TYR A 205 -1.59 15.64 -3.08
N THR A 206 -2.48 16.28 -2.34
CA THR A 206 -3.92 15.98 -2.32
C THR A 206 -4.69 17.01 -3.13
N PRO A 207 -5.58 16.60 -4.06
CA PRO A 207 -6.44 17.48 -4.86
C PRO A 207 -7.35 18.36 -4.01
#